data_4de091c59ab9c4aa3fc72dd1a717192c
#
_entry.id   4de091c59ab9c4aa3fc72dd1a717192c
#
_cell.length_a   1.000
_cell.length_b   1.000
_cell.length_c   1.000
_cell.angle_alpha   90.00
_cell.angle_beta   90.00
_cell.angle_gamma   90.00
#
_symmetry.space_group_name_H-M   'P 1'
#
loop_
_entity.id
_entity.type
_entity.pdbx_description
1 polymer ?
#
loop_
_entity_poly.entity_id
_entity_poly.type
_entity_poly.pdbx_seq_one_letter_code
_entity_poly.pdbx_strand_id
1 'polypeptide(L)'
;HRDLHLSIRRQRQMCIRDSLDTRGFVSEGPGENIFMVKNGTVYTPPLYASVLPGVTRETVIKILEEELEIRTIERDIALGELLAADEAFFTGTAAEITPIVEIDGVKIGGGKPGPLTRKIQALYDDIVRGKVERYREWLFYV
;
A
#
# COMPACT_ATOMS: atom_id res chain seq x y z
N HIS A 1 6.96 20.63 -5.06
CA HIS A 1 8.30 20.20 -4.76
C HIS A 1 8.45 19.72 -3.31
N ARG A 2 7.69 20.32 -2.39
CA ARG A 2 7.58 19.82 -1.02
C ARG A 2 6.99 18.41 -0.99
N ASP A 3 5.97 18.17 -1.82
CA ASP A 3 5.30 16.88 -1.92
C ASP A 3 6.24 15.81 -2.50
N LEU A 4 7.05 16.17 -3.50
CA LEU A 4 8.05 15.29 -4.05
C LEU A 4 9.10 14.92 -2.99
N HIS A 5 9.52 15.90 -2.19
CA HIS A 5 10.48 15.69 -1.13
C HIS A 5 9.93 14.75 -0.05
N LEU A 6 8.67 14.94 0.34
CA LEU A 6 7.99 14.06 1.28
C LEU A 6 7.79 12.67 0.71
N SER A 7 7.45 12.55 -0.57
CA SER A 7 7.27 11.28 -1.26
C SER A 7 8.57 10.45 -1.26
N ILE A 8 9.71 11.10 -1.53
CA ILE A 8 11.01 10.44 -1.49
C ILE A 8 11.37 10.00 -0.07
N ARG A 9 11.11 10.85 0.92
CA ARG A 9 11.40 10.56 2.32
C ARG A 9 10.47 9.51 2.93
N ARG A 10 9.33 9.23 2.30
CA ARG A 10 8.36 8.25 2.77
C ARG A 10 8.64 6.82 2.33
N GLN A 11 9.77 6.58 1.67
CA GLN A 11 10.24 5.22 1.46
C GLN A 11 10.60 4.65 2.81
N ARG A 12 10.03 3.48 3.16
CA ARG A 12 10.21 2.96 4.50
C ARG A 12 11.08 1.74 4.59
N GLN A 13 11.89 1.79 5.62
CA GLN A 13 12.43 0.62 6.27
C GLN A 13 11.44 0.25 7.39
N MET A 14 11.06 -1.00 7.43
CA MET A 14 10.02 -1.48 8.33
C MET A 14 10.59 -2.41 9.38
N CYS A 15 10.15 -2.25 10.62
CA CYS A 15 10.38 -3.22 11.68
C CYS A 15 9.19 -4.16 11.73
N ILE A 16 9.42 -5.45 11.49
CA ILE A 16 8.36 -6.44 11.33
C ILE A 16 7.54 -6.64 12.60
N ARG A 17 8.15 -6.42 13.75
CA ARG A 17 7.52 -6.64 15.05
C ARG A 17 6.21 -5.86 15.21
N ASP A 18 6.13 -4.68 14.60
CA ASP A 18 4.98 -3.79 14.72
C ASP A 18 3.88 -4.10 13.69
N SER A 19 4.09 -5.09 12.85
CA SER A 19 3.23 -5.37 11.71
C SER A 19 2.64 -6.77 11.71
N LEU A 20 2.91 -7.58 12.73
CA LEU A 20 2.33 -8.92 12.84
C LEU A 20 1.10 -8.90 13.75
N ASP A 21 0.10 -9.72 13.40
CA ASP A 21 -1.03 -9.96 14.27
C ASP A 21 -0.71 -11.03 15.33
N THR A 22 -1.66 -11.36 16.19
CA THR A 22 -1.47 -12.36 17.25
C THR A 22 -1.21 -13.76 16.74
N ARG A 23 -1.51 -14.05 15.48
CA ARG A 23 -1.26 -15.33 14.82
C ARG A 23 0.10 -15.38 14.12
N GLY A 24 0.84 -14.26 14.08
CA GLY A 24 2.12 -14.16 13.39
C GLY A 24 2.03 -13.82 11.90
N PHE A 25 0.83 -13.53 11.39
CA PHE A 25 0.67 -13.07 10.01
C PHE A 25 0.84 -11.55 9.92
N VAL A 26 1.21 -11.09 8.73
CA VAL A 26 1.30 -9.65 8.46
C VAL A 26 -0.08 -9.01 8.62
N SER A 27 -0.16 -7.94 9.37
CA SER A 27 -1.40 -7.20 9.59
C SER A 27 -1.32 -5.80 8.97
N GLU A 28 -0.75 -4.86 9.69
CA GLU A 28 -0.64 -3.48 9.20
C GLU A 28 0.51 -2.77 9.91
N GLY A 29 0.95 -1.64 9.35
CA GLY A 29 1.83 -0.74 10.07
C GLY A 29 1.02 0.11 11.03
N PRO A 30 1.66 0.82 11.98
CA PRO A 30 0.94 1.70 12.90
C PRO A 30 0.15 2.78 12.14
N GLY A 31 -1.19 2.69 12.17
CA GLY A 31 -2.07 3.62 11.48
C GLY A 31 -2.07 3.51 9.96
N GLU A 32 -1.58 2.41 9.40
CA GLU A 32 -1.43 2.21 7.97
C GLU A 32 -1.79 0.79 7.56
N ASN A 33 -2.41 0.63 6.39
CA ASN A 33 -2.66 -0.68 5.81
C ASN A 33 -1.49 -1.07 4.89
N ILE A 34 -1.28 -2.37 4.72
CA ILE A 34 -0.17 -2.88 3.91
C ILE A 34 -0.68 -3.62 2.67
N PHE A 35 0.04 -3.48 1.58
CA PHE A 35 -0.16 -4.22 0.33
C PHE A 35 1.15 -4.81 -0.13
N MET A 36 1.09 -5.98 -0.78
CA MET A 36 2.24 -6.55 -1.47
C MET A 36 1.88 -6.92 -2.89
N VAL A 37 2.88 -6.88 -3.77
CA VAL A 37 2.76 -7.29 -5.16
C VAL A 37 3.69 -8.46 -5.41
N LYS A 38 3.16 -9.52 -5.99
CA LYS A 38 3.93 -10.68 -6.40
C LYS A 38 3.42 -11.21 -7.72
N ASN A 39 4.30 -11.29 -8.72
CA ASN A 39 3.96 -11.78 -10.06
C ASN A 39 2.73 -11.06 -10.67
N GLY A 40 2.66 -9.74 -10.48
CA GLY A 40 1.56 -8.93 -11.00
C GLY A 40 0.25 -9.03 -10.24
N THR A 41 0.20 -9.82 -9.18
CA THR A 41 -0.97 -9.96 -8.31
C THR A 41 -0.77 -9.12 -7.05
N VAL A 42 -1.82 -8.44 -6.61
CA VAL A 42 -1.80 -7.58 -5.42
C VAL A 42 -2.54 -8.28 -4.29
N TYR A 43 -1.92 -8.30 -3.13
CA TYR A 43 -2.46 -8.92 -1.91
C TYR A 43 -2.49 -7.89 -0.78
N THR A 44 -3.50 -8.00 0.06
CA THR A 44 -3.59 -7.22 1.30
C THR A 44 -4.24 -8.08 2.39
N PRO A 45 -3.85 -7.90 3.66
CA PRO A 45 -4.50 -8.63 4.75
C PRO A 45 -6.00 -8.30 4.81
N PRO A 46 -6.84 -9.28 5.11
CA PRO A 46 -8.29 -9.07 5.22
C PRO A 46 -8.63 -8.33 6.52
N LEU A 47 -9.83 -7.75 6.56
CA LEU A 47 -10.27 -6.97 7.73
C LEU A 47 -10.29 -7.79 9.03
N TYR A 48 -10.51 -9.10 8.97
CA TYR A 48 -10.49 -9.94 10.16
C TYR A 48 -9.08 -10.17 10.74
N ALA A 49 -8.04 -9.75 10.03
CA ALA A 49 -6.64 -9.87 10.51
C ALA A 49 -6.25 -8.70 11.42
N SER A 50 -7.19 -8.17 12.18
CA SER A 50 -6.99 -7.00 13.05
C SER A 50 -6.59 -5.74 12.30
N VAL A 51 -7.08 -5.63 11.07
CA VAL A 51 -6.78 -4.51 10.16
C VAL A 51 -7.89 -3.46 10.27
N LEU A 52 -7.50 -2.20 10.43
CA LEU A 52 -8.47 -1.10 10.39
C LEU A 52 -8.95 -0.86 8.96
N PRO A 53 -10.27 -0.67 8.75
CA PRO A 53 -10.79 -0.35 7.42
C PRO A 53 -10.41 1.08 7.05
N GLY A 54 -9.30 1.24 6.34
CA GLY A 54 -8.81 2.56 5.92
C GLY A 54 -9.47 3.05 4.64
N VAL A 55 -9.81 4.33 4.60
CA VAL A 55 -10.37 4.97 3.40
C VAL A 55 -9.38 4.88 2.24
N THR A 56 -8.10 5.12 2.49
CA THR A 56 -7.06 5.02 1.47
C THR A 56 -6.92 3.59 0.96
N ARG A 57 -7.04 2.59 1.85
CA ARG A 57 -7.03 1.17 1.48
C ARG A 57 -8.13 0.86 0.46
N GLU A 58 -9.35 1.27 0.75
CA GLU A 58 -10.50 1.02 -0.14
C GLU A 58 -10.34 1.77 -1.46
N THR A 59 -9.82 2.98 -1.43
CA THR A 59 -9.53 3.77 -2.63
C THR A 59 -8.51 3.06 -3.52
N VAL A 60 -7.45 2.52 -2.95
CA VAL A 60 -6.41 1.79 -3.69
C VAL A 60 -6.97 0.53 -4.32
N ILE A 61 -7.77 -0.24 -3.59
CA ILE A 61 -8.41 -1.45 -4.12
C ILE A 61 -9.26 -1.09 -5.35
N LYS A 62 -10.01 0.00 -5.25
CA LYS A 62 -10.87 0.45 -6.33
C LYS A 62 -10.09 0.97 -7.53
N ILE A 63 -9.02 1.72 -7.30
CA ILE A 63 -8.11 2.18 -8.37
C ILE A 63 -7.52 0.99 -9.13
N LEU A 64 -7.05 -0.02 -8.42
CA LEU A 64 -6.48 -1.21 -9.03
C LEU A 64 -7.50 -1.91 -9.92
N GLU A 65 -8.72 -2.07 -9.43
CA GLU A 65 -9.76 -2.77 -10.18
C GLU A 65 -10.26 -1.95 -11.37
N GLU A 66 -10.57 -0.68 -11.18
CA GLU A 66 -11.22 0.15 -12.20
C GLU A 66 -10.24 0.75 -13.22
N GLU A 67 -9.05 1.14 -12.79
CA GLU A 67 -8.07 1.80 -13.66
C GLU A 67 -7.03 0.84 -14.24
N LEU A 68 -6.64 -0.17 -13.50
CA LEU A 68 -5.55 -1.07 -13.88
C LEU A 68 -6.03 -2.50 -14.16
N GLU A 69 -7.31 -2.77 -13.97
CA GLU A 69 -7.90 -4.10 -14.16
C GLU A 69 -7.19 -5.17 -13.33
N ILE A 70 -6.74 -4.80 -12.14
CA ILE A 70 -6.08 -5.70 -11.20
C ILE A 70 -6.98 -5.89 -9.99
N ARG A 71 -7.40 -7.13 -9.76
CA ARG A 71 -8.19 -7.49 -8.59
C ARG A 71 -7.26 -7.73 -7.40
N THR A 72 -7.53 -7.05 -6.30
CA THR A 72 -6.80 -7.27 -5.05
C THR A 72 -7.31 -8.53 -4.37
N ILE A 73 -6.40 -9.39 -3.94
CA ILE A 73 -6.73 -10.59 -3.19
C ILE A 73 -6.56 -10.28 -1.70
N GLU A 74 -7.65 -10.38 -0.96
CA GLU A 74 -7.63 -10.20 0.49
C GLU A 74 -7.43 -11.55 1.15
N ARG A 75 -6.25 -11.77 1.70
CA ARG A 75 -5.91 -13.00 2.43
C ARG A 75 -4.77 -12.76 3.40
N ASP A 76 -4.59 -13.69 4.32
CA ASP A 76 -3.44 -13.65 5.23
C ASP A 76 -2.14 -13.69 4.42
N ILE A 77 -1.17 -12.90 4.85
CA ILE A 77 0.14 -12.81 4.25
C ILE A 77 1.17 -13.28 5.28
N ALA A 78 1.91 -14.32 4.95
CA ALA A 78 3.00 -14.77 5.78
C ALA A 78 4.21 -13.84 5.62
N LEU A 79 5.01 -13.72 6.67
CA LEU A 79 6.22 -12.88 6.63
C LEU A 79 7.13 -13.26 5.47
N GLY A 80 7.35 -14.55 5.23
CA GLY A 80 8.21 -15.01 4.13
C GLY A 80 7.72 -14.56 2.76
N GLU A 81 6.41 -14.51 2.57
CA GLU A 81 5.82 -14.00 1.32
C GLU A 81 6.11 -12.50 1.14
N LEU A 82 5.95 -11.73 2.21
CA LEU A 82 6.21 -10.30 2.17
C LEU A 82 7.69 -10.02 1.87
N LEU A 83 8.60 -10.75 2.49
CA LEU A 83 10.04 -10.60 2.25
C LEU A 83 10.43 -10.97 0.82
N ALA A 84 9.69 -11.86 0.18
CA ALA A 84 9.91 -12.28 -1.21
C ALA A 84 9.07 -11.50 -2.23
N ALA A 85 8.33 -10.49 -1.80
CA ALA A 85 7.47 -9.70 -2.68
C ALA A 85 8.28 -8.90 -3.70
N ASP A 86 7.68 -8.65 -4.84
CA ASP A 86 8.28 -7.80 -5.86
C ASP A 86 8.19 -6.32 -5.46
N GLU A 87 7.07 -5.95 -4.81
CA GLU A 87 6.83 -4.61 -4.29
C GLU A 87 6.00 -4.72 -3.01
N ALA A 88 6.10 -3.71 -2.17
CA ALA A 88 5.22 -3.56 -1.02
C ALA A 88 5.02 -2.07 -0.74
N PHE A 89 3.87 -1.73 -0.18
CA PHE A 89 3.59 -0.34 0.18
C PHE A 89 2.56 -0.24 1.30
N PHE A 90 2.62 0.86 2.03
CA PHE A 90 1.61 1.23 3.00
C PHE A 90 0.58 2.18 2.38
N THR A 91 -0.64 2.14 2.90
CA THR A 91 -1.67 3.13 2.61
C THR A 91 -2.22 3.69 3.90
N GLY A 92 -2.46 5.00 3.95
CA GLY A 92 -3.01 5.65 5.13
C GLY A 92 -3.34 7.11 4.84
N THR A 93 -4.12 7.74 5.73
CA THR A 93 -4.51 9.14 5.56
C THR A 93 -3.30 10.06 5.55
N ALA A 94 -2.39 9.90 6.49
CA ALA A 94 -1.17 10.70 6.58
C ALA A 94 -0.06 10.16 5.68
N ALA A 95 0.05 8.84 5.57
CA ALA A 95 1.09 8.19 4.78
C ALA A 95 0.80 8.22 3.28
N GLU A 96 -0.47 8.39 2.90
CA GLU A 96 -0.92 8.25 1.50
C GLU A 96 -0.51 6.88 0.96
N ILE A 97 0.30 6.83 -0.10
CA ILE A 97 0.86 5.60 -0.63
C ILE A 97 2.37 5.66 -0.39
N THR A 98 2.86 4.85 0.54
CA THR A 98 4.28 4.88 0.94
C THR A 98 4.97 3.57 0.58
N PRO A 99 5.91 3.56 -0.37
CA PRO A 99 6.64 2.34 -0.72
C PRO A 99 7.42 1.79 0.47
N ILE A 100 7.42 0.47 0.60
CA ILE A 100 8.26 -0.25 1.56
C ILE A 100 9.42 -0.84 0.76
N VAL A 101 10.62 -0.39 1.04
CA VAL A 101 11.81 -0.79 0.28
C VAL A 101 12.71 -1.75 1.04
N GLU A 102 12.51 -1.87 2.36
CA GLU A 102 13.31 -2.73 3.22
C GLU A 102 12.52 -3.14 4.46
N ILE A 103 12.65 -4.38 4.88
CA ILE A 103 12.03 -4.92 6.09
C ILE A 103 13.14 -5.62 6.89
N ASP A 104 13.45 -5.12 8.07
CA ASP A 104 14.49 -5.67 8.96
C ASP A 104 15.81 -5.95 8.23
N GLY A 105 16.25 -5.02 7.38
CA GLY A 105 17.49 -5.15 6.62
C GLY A 105 17.37 -5.94 5.33
N VAL A 106 16.21 -6.55 5.05
CA VAL A 106 15.97 -7.30 3.81
C VAL A 106 15.32 -6.37 2.79
N LYS A 107 15.96 -6.19 1.65
CA LYS A 107 15.43 -5.35 0.57
C LYS A 107 14.23 -6.01 -0.10
N ILE A 108 13.16 -5.25 -0.31
CA ILE A 108 11.99 -5.69 -1.05
C ILE A 108 12.18 -5.34 -2.52
N GLY A 109 12.06 -6.35 -3.38
CA GLY A 109 12.39 -6.18 -4.79
C GLY A 109 13.83 -5.73 -4.95
N GLY A 110 14.05 -4.67 -5.66
CA GLY A 110 15.39 -4.09 -5.83
C GLY A 110 15.79 -3.07 -4.76
N GLY A 111 15.03 -2.95 -3.68
CA GLY A 111 15.26 -1.94 -2.65
C GLY A 111 14.82 -0.53 -3.08
N LYS A 112 13.98 -0.45 -4.10
CA LYS A 112 13.43 0.80 -4.64
C LYS A 112 11.93 0.65 -4.82
N PRO A 113 11.17 1.76 -4.87
CA PRO A 113 9.76 1.70 -5.20
C PRO A 113 9.53 1.01 -6.53
N GLY A 114 8.62 0.05 -6.57
CA GLY A 114 8.36 -0.70 -7.79
C GLY A 114 7.45 0.05 -8.76
N PRO A 115 7.35 -0.43 -10.01
CA PRO A 115 6.59 0.26 -11.06
C PRO A 115 5.09 0.35 -10.77
N LEU A 116 4.48 -0.69 -10.22
CA LEU A 116 3.06 -0.68 -9.89
C LEU A 116 2.77 0.30 -8.76
N THR A 117 3.60 0.29 -7.71
CA THR A 117 3.48 1.22 -6.59
C THR A 117 3.54 2.67 -7.08
N ARG A 118 4.46 2.99 -7.97
CA ARG A 118 4.58 4.34 -8.56
C ARG A 118 3.35 4.71 -9.36
N LYS A 119 2.80 3.77 -10.10
CA LYS A 119 1.59 4.00 -10.90
C LYS A 119 0.38 4.28 -10.01
N ILE A 120 0.25 3.53 -8.93
CA ILE A 120 -0.81 3.75 -7.93
C ILE A 120 -0.64 5.11 -7.26
N GLN A 121 0.58 5.50 -6.91
CA GLN A 121 0.86 6.82 -6.33
C GLN A 121 0.39 7.94 -7.27
N ALA A 122 0.72 7.84 -8.55
CA ALA A 122 0.35 8.85 -9.53
C ALA A 122 -1.17 8.96 -9.71
N LEU A 123 -1.86 7.83 -9.79
CA LEU A 123 -3.31 7.78 -9.91
C LEU A 123 -4.00 8.32 -8.66
N TYR A 124 -3.51 7.92 -7.49
CA TYR A 124 -4.05 8.42 -6.22
C TYR A 124 -3.89 9.93 -6.11
N ASP A 125 -2.71 10.45 -6.45
CA ASP A 125 -2.44 11.88 -6.44
C ASP A 125 -3.40 12.63 -7.38
N ASP A 126 -3.61 12.13 -8.59
CA ASP A 126 -4.54 12.72 -9.54
C ASP A 126 -5.98 12.72 -9.02
N ILE A 127 -6.39 11.64 -8.35
CA ILE A 127 -7.73 11.52 -7.78
C ILE A 127 -7.94 12.54 -6.65
N VAL A 128 -7.01 12.64 -5.71
CA VAL A 128 -7.15 13.57 -4.58
C VAL A 128 -7.06 15.03 -5.03
N ARG A 129 -6.44 15.32 -6.16
CA ARG A 129 -6.40 16.65 -6.75
C ARG A 129 -7.62 16.96 -7.61
N GLY A 130 -8.57 16.03 -7.73
CA GLY A 130 -9.78 16.22 -8.52
C GLY A 130 -9.59 16.16 -10.03
N LYS A 131 -8.46 15.62 -10.50
CA LYS A 131 -8.15 15.52 -11.93
C LYS A 131 -8.91 14.39 -12.64
N VAL A 132 -9.41 13.41 -11.89
CA VAL A 132 -10.18 12.29 -12.44
C VAL A 132 -11.64 12.51 -12.08
N GLU A 133 -12.44 12.92 -13.08
CA GLU A 133 -13.81 13.37 -12.88
C GLU A 133 -14.70 12.32 -12.21
N ARG A 134 -14.60 11.08 -12.58
CA ARG A 134 -15.45 10.01 -12.04
C ARG A 134 -15.22 9.71 -10.56
N TYR A 135 -14.13 10.21 -9.98
CA TYR A 135 -13.83 10.06 -8.56
C TYR A 135 -13.99 11.33 -7.76
N ARG A 136 -14.46 12.41 -8.38
CA ARG A 136 -14.63 13.71 -7.69
C ARG A 136 -15.57 13.65 -6.51
N GLU A 137 -16.59 12.83 -6.58
CA GLU A 137 -17.56 12.67 -5.50
C GLU A 137 -16.92 12.11 -4.23
N TRP A 138 -15.79 11.40 -4.35
CA TRP A 138 -15.09 10.84 -3.20
C TRP A 138 -14.34 11.87 -2.38
N LEU A 139 -14.05 13.03 -2.96
CA LEU A 139 -13.32 14.09 -2.28
C LEU A 139 -14.09 14.66 -1.09
N PHE A 140 -15.40 14.48 -1.06
CA PHE A 140 -16.23 14.88 0.06
C PHE A 140 -16.12 13.96 1.27
N TYR A 141 -15.57 12.78 1.10
CA TYR A 141 -15.45 11.75 2.11
C TYR A 141 -14.01 11.48 2.55
N VAL A 142 -13.08 12.17 1.95
CA VAL A 142 -11.64 12.02 2.23
C VAL A 142 -11.11 13.19 3.13
#